data_960205cee583b18439ab8bb2d4deeb98
#
_entry.id   960205cee583b18439ab8bb2d4deeb98
#
_cell.length_a   1.000
_cell.length_b   1.000
_cell.length_c   1.000
_cell.angle_alpha   90.00
_cell.angle_beta   90.00
_cell.angle_gamma   90.00
#
_symmetry.space_group_name_H-M   'P 1'
#
loop_
_entity.id
_entity.type
_entity.pdbx_description
1 polymer ?
#
loop_
_entity_poly.entity_id
_entity_poly.type
_entity_poly.pdbx_seq_one_letter_code
_entity_poly.pdbx_strand_id
1 'polypeptide(L)'
;MVNLTESGYGDSNAKWVLGGKAMIWNSDRAGYRSHGSWGSERDAYIMFFDVDAYNRFMMNKEDLALLEEAEKAEKAEKDKKEKAEKEKADKKKDKKGTKKDDKKEDKKEDADKKEEVKPLTFDLENRFDRIVRLTVNSSRLGDAVLTPKGDALYYLAAFEGGYDLWEHKLKENTTKILLKGVGGGALIPDKEGKNIFMCTGGQLKKIEIAGSKITPISFEAFFDYRPYEERAYIFDHVYQQVNDKFYVADLQGTDWKGYKEAYQRFLPHINNNYDFAEMLSEMLGELNASHTGARFGAGSSALPTATLGVFYDESYKGAGLKIKEILAQSPFTQKKTDVKAGCIIEKIDGEAIEANADYFPLFEGKVGRKVILTVYDPATKKRFEETVKAISYGAQSELLYKRWVKRCAQKVEELSGGRIAYVHIKGMDSPSFRKMYSELLGRYRNKEAVIVDTRHNGGGWLHDDVVTLLNGKEYQRFVPRGQYIGSDPFNKWLKPSCMLTCEDNYSNAHGTPYVYKTLGIGKLIGAPVAGTMTAVWWERQIDPSIVFGIPQVGCMDMQGKYLENQTLQPDILVYNEPGASLKGEDAQLKAAVDHLLKELSKKK
;
A
#
# COMPACT_ATOMS: atom_id res chain seq x y z
N MET A 1 28.01 -0.51 -12.59
CA MET A 1 27.01 -0.62 -11.49
C MET A 1 27.07 -2.06 -11.00
N VAL A 2 27.13 -2.26 -9.68
CA VAL A 2 27.24 -3.59 -9.07
C VAL A 2 25.99 -3.81 -8.21
N ASN A 3 25.29 -4.96 -8.39
CA ASN A 3 24.23 -5.38 -7.50
C ASN A 3 24.86 -5.95 -6.22
N LEU A 4 24.69 -5.28 -5.08
CA LEU A 4 25.33 -5.66 -3.84
C LEU A 4 24.64 -6.82 -3.13
N THR A 5 23.33 -6.93 -3.21
CA THR A 5 22.57 -7.95 -2.49
C THR A 5 22.33 -9.22 -3.29
N GLU A 6 22.31 -9.13 -4.63
CA GLU A 6 22.05 -10.23 -5.57
C GLU A 6 20.87 -11.12 -5.13
N SER A 7 19.86 -10.48 -4.51
CA SER A 7 18.74 -11.17 -3.88
C SER A 7 17.50 -11.06 -4.75
N GLY A 8 16.62 -12.06 -4.66
CA GLY A 8 15.29 -12.04 -5.29
C GLY A 8 14.23 -11.32 -4.45
N TYR A 9 14.63 -10.65 -3.37
CA TYR A 9 13.74 -9.92 -2.47
C TYR A 9 13.70 -8.42 -2.78
N GLY A 10 12.70 -7.71 -2.26
CA GLY A 10 12.57 -6.28 -2.40
C GLY A 10 13.51 -5.52 -1.46
N ASP A 11 14.67 -5.11 -1.97
CA ASP A 11 15.67 -4.34 -1.23
C ASP A 11 15.55 -2.85 -1.56
N SER A 12 15.53 -1.98 -0.56
CA SER A 12 15.32 -0.54 -0.73
C SER A 12 15.92 0.30 0.41
N ASN A 13 15.93 1.62 0.23
CA ASN A 13 16.33 2.60 1.24
C ASN A 13 17.73 2.38 1.82
N ALA A 14 18.72 2.16 0.92
CA ALA A 14 20.10 1.92 1.30
C ALA A 14 20.79 3.18 1.84
N LYS A 15 21.51 3.06 2.96
CA LYS A 15 22.26 4.14 3.60
C LYS A 15 23.64 3.68 4.01
N TRP A 16 24.67 4.47 3.73
CA TRP A 16 26.02 4.25 4.24
C TRP A 16 26.07 4.50 5.75
N VAL A 17 26.75 3.63 6.48
CA VAL A 17 26.93 3.72 7.92
C VAL A 17 28.38 3.36 8.32
N LEU A 18 28.74 3.57 9.58
CA LEU A 18 30.05 3.25 10.16
C LEU A 18 31.23 3.81 9.35
N GLY A 19 31.10 5.08 8.93
CA GLY A 19 32.16 5.73 8.16
C GLY A 19 32.38 5.14 6.76
N GLY A 20 31.34 4.54 6.15
CA GLY A 20 31.40 3.91 4.83
C GLY A 20 31.85 2.45 4.83
N LYS A 21 32.09 1.85 6.00
CA LYS A 21 32.50 0.45 6.14
C LYS A 21 31.35 -0.54 6.03
N ALA A 22 30.12 -0.06 6.13
CA ALA A 22 28.91 -0.86 6.02
C ALA A 22 27.76 -0.06 5.39
N MET A 23 26.71 -0.77 4.98
CA MET A 23 25.48 -0.22 4.45
C MET A 23 24.28 -0.87 5.13
N ILE A 24 23.30 -0.07 5.56
CA ILE A 24 22.01 -0.58 5.98
C ILE A 24 20.99 -0.43 4.85
N TRP A 25 20.00 -1.31 4.82
CA TRP A 25 18.87 -1.24 3.87
C TRP A 25 17.66 -1.96 4.42
N ASN A 26 16.49 -1.70 3.82
CA ASN A 26 15.25 -2.39 4.13
C ASN A 26 15.04 -3.56 3.16
N SER A 27 14.65 -4.74 3.68
CA SER A 27 14.40 -5.94 2.87
C SER A 27 13.17 -6.70 3.37
N ASP A 28 12.42 -7.31 2.44
CA ASP A 28 11.28 -8.17 2.74
C ASP A 28 11.63 -9.67 2.82
N ARG A 29 12.94 -10.01 2.92
CA ARG A 29 13.42 -11.40 2.88
C ARG A 29 13.00 -12.28 4.05
N ALA A 30 12.68 -11.69 5.22
CA ALA A 30 12.20 -12.42 6.39
C ALA A 30 10.77 -12.03 6.79
N GLY A 31 10.25 -10.94 6.25
CA GLY A 31 8.91 -10.44 6.55
C GLY A 31 7.81 -11.12 5.76
N TYR A 32 6.57 -10.92 6.21
CA TYR A 32 5.40 -11.34 5.44
C TYR A 32 5.33 -10.60 4.11
N ARG A 33 5.34 -11.35 3.02
CA ARG A 33 5.17 -10.80 1.67
C ARG A 33 3.71 -10.87 1.26
N SER A 34 3.14 -9.74 0.88
CA SER A 34 1.78 -9.65 0.40
C SER A 34 1.63 -10.31 -0.97
N HIS A 35 0.51 -10.98 -1.19
CA HIS A 35 0.12 -11.39 -2.55
C HIS A 35 -0.17 -10.16 -3.39
N GLY A 36 0.01 -10.26 -4.70
CA GLY A 36 -0.21 -9.17 -5.62
C GLY A 36 0.86 -8.08 -5.60
N SER A 37 2.04 -8.36 -5.05
CA SER A 37 3.19 -7.42 -5.00
C SER A 37 2.93 -6.06 -4.33
N TRP A 38 1.81 -5.92 -3.62
CA TRP A 38 1.44 -4.70 -2.91
C TRP A 38 1.75 -4.80 -1.43
N GLY A 39 2.84 -4.16 -1.04
CA GLY A 39 3.27 -4.10 0.34
C GLY A 39 3.86 -5.40 0.86
N SER A 40 4.80 -5.27 1.73
CA SER A 40 5.43 -6.36 2.48
C SER A 40 5.84 -5.84 3.84
N GLU A 41 5.91 -6.73 4.80
CA GLU A 41 6.64 -6.45 6.03
C GLU A 41 8.12 -6.52 5.73
N ARG A 42 8.87 -5.60 6.28
CA ARG A 42 10.30 -5.44 6.02
C ARG A 42 11.08 -5.40 7.30
N ASP A 43 12.35 -5.65 7.14
CA ASP A 43 13.37 -5.58 8.18
C ASP A 43 14.51 -4.68 7.75
N ALA A 44 15.19 -4.07 8.70
CA ALA A 44 16.46 -3.42 8.45
C ALA A 44 17.58 -4.46 8.53
N TYR A 45 18.45 -4.46 7.53
CA TYR A 45 19.66 -5.28 7.44
C TYR A 45 20.88 -4.40 7.34
N ILE A 46 22.03 -4.95 7.71
CA ILE A 46 23.36 -4.35 7.51
C ILE A 46 24.27 -5.32 6.78
N MET A 47 25.04 -4.81 5.82
CA MET A 47 26.12 -5.53 5.12
C MET A 47 27.44 -4.81 5.38
N PHE A 48 28.46 -5.56 5.75
CA PHE A 48 29.80 -5.03 6.01
C PHE A 48 30.72 -5.30 4.83
N PHE A 49 31.45 -4.24 4.45
CA PHE A 49 32.51 -4.28 3.43
C PHE A 49 33.91 -4.32 4.04
N ASP A 50 33.98 -4.20 5.37
CA ASP A 50 35.22 -4.23 6.16
C ASP A 50 35.08 -5.33 7.21
N VAL A 51 36.03 -6.27 7.22
CA VAL A 51 36.02 -7.46 8.11
C VAL A 51 36.17 -7.06 9.57
N ASP A 52 37.04 -6.08 9.87
CA ASP A 52 37.28 -5.64 11.24
C ASP A 52 36.04 -4.94 11.81
N ALA A 53 35.37 -4.13 11.00
CA ALA A 53 34.10 -3.52 11.39
C ALA A 53 33.02 -4.56 11.67
N TYR A 54 32.94 -5.64 10.85
CA TYR A 54 32.03 -6.76 11.08
C TYR A 54 32.36 -7.48 12.39
N ASN A 55 33.62 -7.87 12.60
CA ASN A 55 34.02 -8.57 13.81
C ASN A 55 33.74 -7.75 15.07
N ARG A 56 34.06 -6.45 15.05
CA ARG A 56 33.74 -5.52 16.15
C ARG A 56 32.20 -5.40 16.37
N PHE A 57 31.45 -5.35 15.31
CA PHE A 57 29.97 -5.31 15.40
C PHE A 57 29.40 -6.60 16.00
N MET A 58 29.98 -7.75 15.72
CA MET A 58 29.52 -9.05 16.23
C MET A 58 29.95 -9.35 17.67
N MET A 59 30.94 -8.60 18.24
CA MET A 59 31.35 -8.79 19.65
C MET A 59 30.18 -8.62 20.60
N ASN A 60 30.16 -9.39 21.66
CA ASN A 60 29.24 -9.16 22.80
C ASN A 60 29.60 -7.88 23.55
N LYS A 61 28.80 -7.48 24.53
CA LYS A 61 28.98 -6.22 25.26
C LYS A 61 30.28 -6.19 26.06
N GLU A 62 30.65 -7.31 26.70
CA GLU A 62 31.83 -7.46 27.54
C GLU A 62 33.09 -7.41 26.70
N ASP A 63 33.18 -8.17 25.63
CA ASP A 63 34.36 -8.20 24.75
C ASP A 63 34.59 -6.85 24.08
N LEU A 64 33.49 -6.17 23.66
CA LEU A 64 33.59 -4.83 23.09
C LEU A 64 34.12 -3.80 24.11
N ALA A 65 33.68 -3.88 25.37
CA ALA A 65 34.15 -2.99 26.43
C ALA A 65 35.65 -3.20 26.71
N LEU A 66 36.10 -4.45 26.77
CA LEU A 66 37.53 -4.77 26.94
C LEU A 66 38.36 -4.26 25.76
N LEU A 67 37.90 -4.41 24.54
CA LEU A 67 38.55 -3.88 23.35
C LEU A 67 38.65 -2.35 23.41
N GLU A 68 37.60 -1.66 23.78
CA GLU A 68 37.57 -0.20 23.88
C GLU A 68 38.51 0.31 25.01
N GLU A 69 38.61 -0.42 26.12
CA GLU A 69 39.59 -0.10 27.19
C GLU A 69 41.02 -0.27 26.69
N ALA A 70 41.33 -1.33 25.97
CA ALA A 70 42.64 -1.57 25.38
C ALA A 70 43.00 -0.49 24.36
N GLU A 71 42.10 -0.11 23.46
CA GLU A 71 42.26 0.96 22.48
C GLU A 71 42.51 2.32 23.15
N LYS A 72 41.82 2.63 24.25
CA LYS A 72 42.03 3.86 25.02
C LYS A 72 43.37 3.88 25.70
N ALA A 73 43.81 2.75 26.26
CA ALA A 73 45.13 2.62 26.87
C ALA A 73 46.25 2.80 25.83
N GLU A 74 46.15 2.17 24.68
CA GLU A 74 47.10 2.29 23.58
C GLU A 74 47.21 3.74 23.05
N LYS A 75 46.05 4.40 22.88
CA LYS A 75 46.01 5.80 22.44
C LYS A 75 46.65 6.73 23.47
N ALA A 76 46.34 6.53 24.76
CA ALA A 76 46.94 7.31 25.83
C ALA A 76 48.47 7.12 25.91
N GLU A 77 48.98 5.93 25.60
CA GLU A 77 50.41 5.65 25.54
C GLU A 77 51.09 6.31 24.31
N LYS A 78 50.41 6.28 23.14
CA LYS A 78 50.86 7.00 21.93
C LYS A 78 50.91 8.51 22.15
N ASP A 79 49.86 9.09 22.73
CA ASP A 79 49.81 10.52 23.04
C ASP A 79 50.90 10.94 24.02
N LYS A 80 51.22 10.09 25.01
CA LYS A 80 52.36 10.32 25.93
C LYS A 80 53.71 10.27 25.22
N LYS A 81 53.89 9.32 24.30
CA LYS A 81 55.12 9.19 23.51
C LYS A 81 55.30 10.39 22.57
N GLU A 82 54.24 10.82 21.87
CA GLU A 82 54.29 12.00 21.01
C GLU A 82 54.56 13.29 21.78
N LYS A 83 53.95 13.47 22.98
CA LYS A 83 54.24 14.61 23.85
C LYS A 83 55.69 14.60 24.33
N ALA A 84 56.22 13.44 24.74
CA ALA A 84 57.59 13.30 25.16
C ALA A 84 58.60 13.54 24.01
N GLU A 85 58.25 13.15 22.77
CA GLU A 85 59.08 13.44 21.59
C GLU A 85 59.03 14.93 21.21
N LYS A 86 57.85 15.59 21.30
CA LYS A 86 57.75 17.04 21.10
C LYS A 86 58.52 17.82 22.15
N GLU A 87 58.44 17.47 23.43
CA GLU A 87 59.25 18.09 24.50
C GLU A 87 60.76 17.87 24.30
N LYS A 88 61.17 16.72 23.78
CA LYS A 88 62.57 16.47 23.42
C LYS A 88 63.01 17.28 22.20
N ALA A 89 62.13 17.51 21.22
CA ALA A 89 62.39 18.31 20.04
C ALA A 89 62.48 19.81 20.39
N ASP A 90 61.68 20.31 21.28
CA ASP A 90 61.69 21.70 21.75
C ASP A 90 62.94 21.97 22.63
N LYS A 91 63.32 21.05 23.51
CA LYS A 91 64.58 21.15 24.28
C LYS A 91 65.87 21.09 23.41
N LYS A 92 65.77 20.53 22.17
CA LYS A 92 66.87 20.59 21.19
C LYS A 92 66.89 21.89 20.40
N LYS A 93 65.79 22.63 20.26
CA LYS A 93 65.73 23.95 19.61
C LYS A 93 66.27 25.04 20.51
N ASP A 94 66.08 24.98 21.82
CA ASP A 94 66.56 25.97 22.77
C ASP A 94 68.12 25.93 23.00
N LYS A 95 68.78 24.89 22.51
CA LYS A 95 70.29 24.80 22.58
C LYS A 95 71.01 25.31 21.36
N LYS A 96 70.36 25.91 20.37
CA LYS A 96 71.00 26.51 19.20
C LYS A 96 70.43 27.91 18.94
N GLY A 97 71.17 28.92 19.45
CA GLY A 97 71.24 30.20 18.80
C GLY A 97 70.55 31.37 19.46
N THR A 98 71.34 32.09 20.19
CA THR A 98 71.27 33.53 20.38
C THR A 98 71.41 34.29 19.07
N LYS A 99 70.46 35.17 18.75
CA LYS A 99 70.60 36.61 18.43
C LYS A 99 69.41 37.13 17.59
N LYS A 100 68.74 38.13 18.18
CA LYS A 100 68.17 39.41 17.63
C LYS A 100 67.42 39.34 16.29
N ASP A 101 66.28 39.96 16.07
CA ASP A 101 65.68 41.25 16.47
C ASP A 101 64.22 41.31 16.00
N ASP A 102 63.43 41.99 16.77
CA ASP A 102 62.21 42.73 16.53
C ASP A 102 61.47 42.64 15.16
N LYS A 103 60.18 42.14 15.17
CA LYS A 103 58.99 42.93 14.87
C LYS A 103 57.73 42.10 15.03
N LYS A 104 56.76 42.69 15.74
CA LYS A 104 55.37 42.26 15.88
C LYS A 104 54.70 42.12 14.54
N GLU A 105 53.94 41.03 14.39
CA GLU A 105 52.60 41.06 13.84
C GLU A 105 51.88 39.71 14.18
N ASP A 106 50.80 39.85 14.95
CA ASP A 106 49.87 38.77 15.28
C ASP A 106 49.22 38.24 14.02
N LYS A 107 49.46 36.96 13.66
CA LYS A 107 48.56 36.10 12.88
C LYS A 107 48.49 34.75 13.57
N LYS A 108 47.38 34.55 14.30
CA LYS A 108 46.89 33.23 14.62
C LYS A 108 46.49 32.56 13.31
N GLU A 109 47.34 31.74 12.76
CA GLU A 109 46.96 30.70 11.81
C GLU A 109 46.57 29.46 12.62
N ASP A 110 45.26 29.24 12.77
CA ASP A 110 44.68 27.94 13.08
C ASP A 110 45.04 27.00 11.92
N ALA A 111 46.08 26.24 12.07
CA ALA A 111 46.43 25.17 11.17
C ALA A 111 45.42 24.03 11.39
N ASP A 112 44.33 24.08 10.69
CA ASP A 112 43.47 22.92 10.42
C ASP A 112 44.37 21.84 9.79
N LYS A 113 44.85 20.90 10.61
CA LYS A 113 45.39 19.65 10.10
C LYS A 113 44.21 18.91 9.46
N LYS A 114 44.06 19.03 8.14
CA LYS A 114 43.23 18.11 7.36
C LYS A 114 43.76 16.71 7.64
N GLU A 115 42.98 15.92 8.38
CA GLU A 115 43.18 14.48 8.47
C GLU A 115 43.19 13.93 7.04
N GLU A 116 44.25 13.25 6.66
CA GLU A 116 44.40 12.61 5.36
C GLU A 116 43.34 11.51 5.29
N VAL A 117 42.32 11.72 4.46
CA VAL A 117 41.21 10.77 4.27
C VAL A 117 41.77 9.51 3.61
N LYS A 118 41.92 8.44 4.38
CA LYS A 118 42.35 7.15 3.85
C LYS A 118 41.26 6.59 2.92
N PRO A 119 41.64 6.09 1.72
CA PRO A 119 40.68 5.44 0.83
C PRO A 119 39.99 4.27 1.53
N LEU A 120 38.66 4.14 1.34
CA LEU A 120 37.94 2.97 1.81
C LEU A 120 38.27 1.76 0.92
N THR A 121 38.53 0.63 1.55
CA THR A 121 38.67 -0.65 0.86
C THR A 121 37.40 -1.47 1.04
N PHE A 122 36.88 -2.04 -0.06
CA PHE A 122 35.66 -2.83 -0.04
C PHE A 122 36.00 -4.30 -0.34
N ASP A 123 35.81 -5.17 0.66
CA ASP A 123 35.79 -6.61 0.44
C ASP A 123 34.40 -7.01 -0.02
N LEU A 124 34.23 -7.18 -1.32
CA LEU A 124 32.99 -7.58 -1.94
C LEU A 124 32.85 -9.09 -2.10
N GLU A 125 33.93 -9.86 -2.05
CA GLU A 125 33.94 -11.29 -2.34
C GLU A 125 33.12 -12.09 -1.32
N ASN A 126 33.29 -11.82 -0.04
CA ASN A 126 32.61 -12.52 1.05
C ASN A 126 31.53 -11.66 1.74
N ARG A 127 30.98 -10.66 1.05
CA ARG A 127 30.00 -9.73 1.63
C ARG A 127 28.72 -10.39 2.13
N PHE A 128 28.30 -11.50 1.52
CA PHE A 128 27.09 -12.23 1.89
C PHE A 128 27.17 -12.87 3.28
N ASP A 129 28.38 -13.26 3.72
CA ASP A 129 28.60 -13.84 5.05
C ASP A 129 28.58 -12.78 6.16
N ARG A 130 28.55 -11.50 5.77
CA ARG A 130 28.56 -10.35 6.67
C ARG A 130 27.28 -9.53 6.59
N ILE A 131 26.15 -10.21 6.39
CA ILE A 131 24.83 -9.63 6.45
C ILE A 131 24.19 -9.95 7.79
N VAL A 132 23.70 -8.93 8.50
CA VAL A 132 23.02 -9.09 9.79
C VAL A 132 21.67 -8.40 9.76
N ARG A 133 20.63 -9.07 10.27
CA ARG A 133 19.32 -8.47 10.50
C ARG A 133 19.37 -7.61 11.77
N LEU A 134 18.90 -6.37 11.69
CA LEU A 134 18.94 -5.40 12.78
C LEU A 134 17.61 -5.29 13.55
N THR A 135 16.49 -5.52 12.89
CA THR A 135 15.15 -5.49 13.51
C THR A 135 14.79 -6.84 14.11
N VAL A 136 14.14 -6.83 15.26
CA VAL A 136 13.69 -8.07 15.95
C VAL A 136 12.48 -8.66 15.23
N ASN A 137 11.51 -7.83 14.88
CA ASN A 137 10.26 -8.22 14.23
C ASN A 137 10.11 -7.52 12.90
N SER A 138 9.63 -8.24 11.91
CA SER A 138 9.23 -7.66 10.62
C SER A 138 8.00 -6.76 10.81
N SER A 139 7.93 -5.68 10.05
CA SER A 139 6.86 -4.69 10.14
C SER A 139 6.65 -3.92 8.84
N ARG A 140 5.65 -3.09 8.78
CA ARG A 140 5.63 -1.99 7.80
C ARG A 140 6.71 -0.99 8.21
N LEU A 141 7.93 -1.23 7.71
CA LEU A 141 9.10 -0.42 8.03
C LEU A 141 9.11 0.84 7.15
N GLY A 142 9.08 2.02 7.77
CA GLY A 142 9.15 3.31 7.08
C GLY A 142 10.59 3.72 6.80
N ASP A 143 11.36 3.93 7.84
CA ASP A 143 12.76 4.31 7.76
C ASP A 143 13.55 3.74 8.95
N ALA A 144 14.87 3.60 8.77
CA ALA A 144 15.78 3.15 9.81
C ALA A 144 17.12 3.88 9.74
N VAL A 145 17.71 4.16 10.90
CA VAL A 145 19.06 4.72 11.04
C VAL A 145 19.81 4.05 12.16
N LEU A 146 21.07 3.75 11.90
CA LEU A 146 22.01 3.19 12.87
C LEU A 146 22.82 4.33 13.49
N THR A 147 23.06 4.27 14.79
CA THR A 147 23.99 5.20 15.45
C THR A 147 25.40 5.08 14.88
N PRO A 148 26.22 6.14 14.93
CA PRO A 148 27.58 6.10 14.41
C PRO A 148 28.49 5.02 15.04
N LYS A 149 28.18 4.62 16.28
CA LYS A 149 28.88 3.53 16.97
C LYS A 149 28.37 2.15 16.62
N GLY A 150 27.21 2.05 15.95
CA GLY A 150 26.58 0.77 15.64
C GLY A 150 25.94 0.08 16.86
N ASP A 151 25.65 0.81 17.93
CA ASP A 151 25.13 0.27 19.19
C ASP A 151 23.61 0.32 19.30
N ALA A 152 22.95 1.22 18.57
CA ALA A 152 21.48 1.31 18.54
C ALA A 152 20.93 1.62 17.14
N LEU A 153 19.76 1.02 16.86
CA LEU A 153 18.94 1.28 15.68
C LEU A 153 17.71 2.09 16.09
N TYR A 154 17.48 3.22 15.42
CA TYR A 154 16.23 3.97 15.49
C TYR A 154 15.43 3.72 14.23
N TYR A 155 14.15 3.38 14.35
CA TYR A 155 13.35 3.04 13.17
C TYR A 155 11.87 3.39 13.34
N LEU A 156 11.23 3.69 12.21
CA LEU A 156 9.80 3.93 12.09
C LEU A 156 9.11 2.65 11.67
N ALA A 157 8.28 2.08 12.53
CA ALA A 157 7.58 0.83 12.25
C ALA A 157 6.11 0.91 12.63
N ALA A 158 5.25 0.32 11.80
CA ALA A 158 3.83 0.17 12.08
C ALA A 158 3.49 -1.32 12.15
N PHE A 159 3.09 -1.79 13.35
CA PHE A 159 2.65 -3.17 13.58
C PHE A 159 1.13 -3.31 13.49
N GLU A 160 0.36 -2.46 14.17
CA GLU A 160 -1.10 -2.57 14.25
C GLU A 160 -1.86 -1.35 13.74
N GLY A 161 -1.23 -0.21 13.67
CA GLY A 161 -1.87 1.05 13.30
C GLY A 161 -0.97 1.95 12.48
N GLY A 162 -0.80 3.19 12.93
CA GLY A 162 0.16 4.13 12.37
C GLY A 162 1.60 3.81 12.75
N TYR A 163 2.52 4.59 12.23
CA TYR A 163 3.93 4.44 12.56
C TYR A 163 4.24 4.95 13.96
N ASP A 164 5.07 4.18 14.67
CA ASP A 164 5.70 4.56 15.93
C ASP A 164 7.21 4.67 15.72
N LEU A 165 7.86 5.52 16.53
CA LEU A 165 9.33 5.59 16.61
C LEU A 165 9.82 4.58 17.64
N TRP A 166 10.70 3.70 17.21
CA TRP A 166 11.31 2.64 18.00
C TRP A 166 12.80 2.85 18.18
N GLU A 167 13.35 2.43 19.32
CA GLU A 167 14.78 2.27 19.60
C GLU A 167 15.06 0.80 19.88
N HIS A 168 16.04 0.22 19.20
CA HIS A 168 16.58 -1.10 19.50
C HIS A 168 18.06 -0.98 19.82
N LYS A 169 18.43 -1.25 21.07
CA LYS A 169 19.82 -1.31 21.52
C LYS A 169 20.39 -2.67 21.22
N LEU A 170 21.28 -2.74 20.23
CA LEU A 170 21.75 -3.99 19.63
C LEU A 170 22.56 -4.85 20.60
N LYS A 171 23.42 -4.24 21.42
CA LYS A 171 24.26 -4.98 22.38
C LYS A 171 23.52 -5.43 23.64
N GLU A 172 22.44 -4.74 23.99
CA GLU A 172 21.56 -5.06 25.11
C GLU A 172 20.39 -5.93 24.69
N ASN A 173 20.16 -6.08 23.39
CA ASN A 173 18.99 -6.73 22.80
C ASN A 173 17.67 -6.25 23.41
N THR A 174 17.55 -4.92 23.62
CA THR A 174 16.37 -4.31 24.20
C THR A 174 15.69 -3.39 23.20
N THR A 175 14.37 -3.50 23.11
CA THR A 175 13.55 -2.70 22.17
C THR A 175 12.49 -1.94 22.93
N LYS A 176 12.30 -0.65 22.64
CA LYS A 176 11.25 0.18 23.23
C LYS A 176 10.66 1.16 22.23
N ILE A 177 9.41 1.52 22.45
CA ILE A 177 8.75 2.63 21.75
C ILE A 177 9.19 3.94 22.41
N LEU A 178 9.70 4.87 21.61
CA LEU A 178 10.03 6.22 22.07
C LEU A 178 8.88 7.20 21.88
N LEU A 179 8.14 7.08 20.78
CA LEU A 179 7.02 7.96 20.47
C LEU A 179 5.99 7.21 19.64
N LYS A 180 4.72 7.31 20.01
CA LYS A 180 3.59 6.69 19.31
C LYS A 180 2.95 7.65 18.31
N GLY A 181 2.40 7.09 17.22
CA GLY A 181 1.55 7.80 16.28
C GLY A 181 2.27 8.93 15.53
N VAL A 182 3.52 8.70 15.12
CA VAL A 182 4.35 9.76 14.50
C VAL A 182 4.10 9.96 13.01
N GLY A 183 3.42 9.03 12.36
CA GLY A 183 3.29 9.00 10.90
C GLY A 183 4.53 8.45 10.19
N GLY A 184 4.40 8.19 8.89
CA GLY A 184 5.53 7.85 8.02
C GLY A 184 6.41 9.07 7.74
N GLY A 185 7.67 8.84 7.39
CA GLY A 185 8.63 9.89 7.08
C GLY A 185 10.07 9.43 7.11
N ALA A 186 11.00 10.36 7.36
CA ALA A 186 12.44 10.12 7.32
C ALA A 186 13.10 10.38 8.67
N LEU A 187 14.15 9.62 8.94
CA LEU A 187 15.08 9.78 10.04
C LEU A 187 16.45 10.18 9.48
N ILE A 188 16.98 11.33 9.93
CA ILE A 188 18.21 11.91 9.40
C ILE A 188 19.17 12.15 10.57
N PRO A 189 20.28 11.41 10.69
CA PRO A 189 21.28 11.66 11.71
C PRO A 189 22.05 12.95 11.40
N ASP A 190 22.47 13.68 12.43
CA ASP A 190 23.42 14.79 12.27
C ASP A 190 24.84 14.28 11.93
N LYS A 191 25.70 15.18 11.44
CA LYS A 191 27.08 14.83 11.08
C LYS A 191 27.91 14.35 12.26
N GLU A 192 27.59 14.82 13.46
CA GLU A 192 28.32 14.49 14.68
C GLU A 192 27.80 13.19 15.33
N GLY A 193 26.66 12.66 14.85
CA GLY A 193 26.04 11.46 15.39
C GLY A 193 25.50 11.61 16.82
N LYS A 194 25.18 12.84 17.22
CA LYS A 194 24.61 13.14 18.53
C LYS A 194 23.09 13.20 18.51
N ASN A 195 22.51 13.56 17.36
CA ASN A 195 21.08 13.76 17.20
C ASN A 195 20.56 13.06 15.94
N ILE A 196 19.27 12.71 15.99
CA ILE A 196 18.51 12.29 14.82
C ILE A 196 17.38 13.30 14.62
N PHE A 197 17.24 13.83 13.41
CA PHE A 197 16.12 14.65 13.01
C PHE A 197 15.04 13.75 12.41
N MET A 198 13.82 13.90 12.89
CA MET A 198 12.65 13.16 12.42
C MET A 198 11.72 14.09 11.68
N CYS A 199 11.50 13.81 10.40
CA CYS A 199 10.53 14.50 9.53
C CYS A 199 9.34 13.57 9.30
N THR A 200 8.27 13.72 10.05
CA THR A 200 7.10 12.83 10.00
C THR A 200 5.82 13.62 10.16
N GLY A 201 4.77 13.28 9.38
CA GLY A 201 3.45 13.90 9.51
C GLY A 201 3.46 15.44 9.42
N GLY A 202 4.37 16.02 8.62
CA GLY A 202 4.53 17.47 8.50
C GLY A 202 5.20 18.16 9.70
N GLN A 203 5.75 17.38 10.64
CA GLN A 203 6.43 17.89 11.84
C GLN A 203 7.91 17.57 11.81
N LEU A 204 8.71 18.50 12.35
CA LEU A 204 10.12 18.30 12.60
C LEU A 204 10.38 18.11 14.10
N LYS A 205 11.16 17.09 14.45
CA LYS A 205 11.57 16.82 15.82
C LYS A 205 13.04 16.45 15.87
N LYS A 206 13.73 16.84 16.93
CA LYS A 206 15.09 16.44 17.25
C LYS A 206 15.08 15.38 18.34
N ILE A 207 15.83 14.30 18.15
CA ILE A 207 16.02 13.21 19.10
C ILE A 207 17.48 13.22 19.52
N GLU A 208 17.77 13.47 20.78
CA GLU A 208 19.11 13.38 21.35
C GLU A 208 19.42 11.92 21.66
N ILE A 209 20.43 11.33 20.99
CA ILE A 209 20.74 9.90 21.09
C ILE A 209 21.14 9.49 22.51
N ALA A 210 21.93 10.33 23.21
CA ALA A 210 22.44 10.01 24.55
C ALA A 210 21.38 9.80 25.62
N GLY A 211 20.19 10.36 25.46
CA GLY A 211 19.09 10.24 26.45
C GLY A 211 17.73 9.96 25.84
N SER A 212 17.67 9.75 24.54
CA SER A 212 16.44 9.58 23.75
C SER A 212 15.43 10.71 23.99
N LYS A 213 15.92 11.93 24.31
CA LYS A 213 15.10 13.12 24.52
C LYS A 213 14.60 13.65 23.20
N ILE A 214 13.29 13.82 23.10
CA ILE A 214 12.61 14.31 21.88
C ILE A 214 12.18 15.75 22.10
N THR A 215 12.60 16.64 21.19
CA THR A 215 12.27 18.06 21.23
C THR A 215 11.64 18.46 19.89
N PRO A 216 10.45 19.06 19.87
CA PRO A 216 9.86 19.58 18.63
C PRO A 216 10.67 20.75 18.11
N ILE A 217 10.76 20.88 16.77
CA ILE A 217 11.35 22.04 16.10
C ILE A 217 10.20 22.78 15.45
N SER A 218 9.89 23.96 15.99
CA SER A 218 8.90 24.86 15.41
C SER A 218 9.59 25.81 14.43
N PHE A 219 8.95 26.05 13.30
CA PHE A 219 9.37 27.05 12.33
C PHE A 219 8.15 27.70 11.69
N GLU A 220 8.33 28.92 11.24
CA GLU A 220 7.36 29.62 10.42
C GLU A 220 7.99 29.85 9.04
N ALA A 221 7.23 29.61 8.00
CA ALA A 221 7.64 29.84 6.63
C ALA A 221 6.52 30.54 5.86
N PHE A 222 6.89 31.58 5.13
CA PHE A 222 5.98 32.34 4.29
C PHE A 222 6.45 32.22 2.84
N PHE A 223 5.50 32.15 1.91
CA PHE A 223 5.77 32.18 0.49
C PHE A 223 4.67 32.97 -0.24
N ASP A 224 5.02 33.56 -1.36
CA ASP A 224 4.06 34.24 -2.22
C ASP A 224 3.30 33.20 -3.03
N TYR A 225 2.01 33.02 -2.71
CA TYR A 225 1.16 32.10 -3.43
C TYR A 225 0.62 32.74 -4.70
N ARG A 226 1.00 32.20 -5.87
CA ARG A 226 0.61 32.69 -7.20
C ARG A 226 -0.12 31.61 -7.98
N PRO A 227 -1.42 31.42 -7.74
CA PRO A 227 -2.17 30.28 -8.25
C PRO A 227 -2.23 30.16 -9.77
N TYR A 228 -2.17 31.28 -10.50
CA TYR A 228 -2.15 31.23 -11.96
C TYR A 228 -0.81 30.76 -12.51
N GLU A 229 0.30 31.25 -11.95
CA GLU A 229 1.64 30.83 -12.34
C GLU A 229 1.88 29.36 -11.96
N GLU A 230 1.38 28.92 -10.81
CA GLU A 230 1.46 27.54 -10.34
C GLU A 230 0.70 26.60 -11.28
N ARG A 231 -0.54 26.93 -11.68
CA ARG A 231 -1.29 26.12 -12.64
C ARG A 231 -0.60 26.05 -14.00
N ALA A 232 -0.02 27.16 -14.48
CA ALA A 232 0.73 27.18 -15.72
C ALA A 232 1.97 26.27 -15.64
N TYR A 233 2.69 26.29 -14.52
CA TYR A 233 3.81 25.38 -14.27
C TYR A 233 3.36 23.92 -14.24
N ILE A 234 2.29 23.60 -13.49
CA ILE A 234 1.77 22.23 -13.41
C ILE A 234 1.33 21.72 -14.80
N PHE A 235 0.67 22.56 -15.59
CA PHE A 235 0.26 22.21 -16.95
C PHE A 235 1.45 21.85 -17.83
N ASP A 236 2.51 22.67 -17.83
CA ASP A 236 3.73 22.40 -18.59
C ASP A 236 4.46 21.15 -18.06
N HIS A 237 4.48 20.96 -16.75
CA HIS A 237 5.07 19.78 -16.13
C HIS A 237 4.34 18.50 -16.54
N VAL A 238 3.01 18.46 -16.48
CA VAL A 238 2.18 17.33 -16.94
C VAL A 238 2.48 17.00 -18.40
N TYR A 239 2.52 18.01 -19.28
CA TYR A 239 2.86 17.84 -20.68
C TYR A 239 4.21 17.15 -20.87
N GLN A 240 5.26 17.64 -20.20
CA GLN A 240 6.61 17.09 -20.30
C GLN A 240 6.70 15.66 -19.71
N GLN A 241 6.08 15.44 -18.54
CA GLN A 241 6.12 14.12 -17.91
C GLN A 241 5.45 13.05 -18.77
N VAL A 242 4.38 13.38 -19.49
CA VAL A 242 3.76 12.47 -20.46
C VAL A 242 4.72 12.16 -21.62
N ASN A 243 5.35 13.18 -22.21
CA ASN A 243 6.35 12.96 -23.28
C ASN A 243 7.49 12.03 -22.83
N ASP A 244 7.96 12.19 -21.59
CA ASP A 244 9.14 11.48 -21.11
C ASP A 244 8.82 10.06 -20.62
N LYS A 245 7.58 9.79 -20.18
CA LYS A 245 7.26 8.60 -19.40
C LYS A 245 6.09 7.75 -19.94
N PHE A 246 5.36 8.21 -20.94
CA PHE A 246 4.28 7.40 -21.50
C PHE A 246 4.82 6.06 -22.04
N TYR A 247 4.06 4.97 -21.91
CA TYR A 247 4.54 3.61 -22.20
C TYR A 247 4.98 3.35 -23.66
N VAL A 248 4.59 4.20 -24.61
CA VAL A 248 5.08 4.20 -25.99
C VAL A 248 5.55 5.60 -26.38
N ALA A 249 6.72 5.67 -27.03
CA ALA A 249 7.38 6.95 -27.33
C ALA A 249 6.63 7.81 -28.35
N ASP A 250 5.85 7.19 -29.23
CA ASP A 250 5.04 7.87 -30.24
C ASP A 250 3.67 8.33 -29.72
N LEU A 251 3.39 8.15 -28.43
CA LEU A 251 2.13 8.52 -27.78
C LEU A 251 0.90 7.97 -28.53
N GLN A 252 1.01 6.77 -29.10
CA GLN A 252 -0.01 6.14 -29.95
C GLN A 252 -0.38 6.96 -31.21
N GLY A 253 0.55 7.79 -31.70
CA GLY A 253 0.31 8.70 -32.85
C GLY A 253 -0.50 9.95 -32.47
N THR A 254 -0.67 10.25 -31.21
CA THR A 254 -1.42 11.44 -30.74
C THR A 254 -0.64 12.72 -31.01
N ASP A 255 -1.29 13.74 -31.61
CA ASP A 255 -0.70 15.09 -31.75
C ASP A 255 -0.69 15.81 -30.38
N TRP A 256 0.19 15.34 -29.50
CA TRP A 256 0.29 15.83 -28.13
C TRP A 256 0.66 17.31 -28.03
N LYS A 257 1.45 17.80 -28.99
CA LYS A 257 1.78 19.22 -29.07
C LYS A 257 0.57 20.07 -29.47
N GLY A 258 -0.21 19.64 -30.45
CA GLY A 258 -1.44 20.32 -30.83
C GLY A 258 -2.46 20.36 -29.71
N TYR A 259 -2.59 19.27 -28.93
CA TYR A 259 -3.44 19.25 -27.73
C TYR A 259 -2.93 20.20 -26.64
N LYS A 260 -1.62 20.28 -26.40
CA LYS A 260 -1.08 21.30 -25.49
C LYS A 260 -1.54 22.71 -25.88
N GLU A 261 -1.38 23.09 -27.14
CA GLU A 261 -1.78 24.40 -27.66
C GLU A 261 -3.29 24.63 -27.52
N ALA A 262 -4.09 23.60 -27.80
CA ALA A 262 -5.55 23.65 -27.70
C ALA A 262 -6.05 23.85 -26.25
N TYR A 263 -5.44 23.20 -25.28
CA TYR A 263 -5.85 23.30 -23.87
C TYR A 263 -5.23 24.47 -23.13
N GLN A 264 -4.01 24.89 -23.49
CA GLN A 264 -3.31 26.02 -22.85
C GLN A 264 -4.13 27.33 -22.85
N ARG A 265 -4.95 27.56 -23.89
CA ARG A 265 -5.80 28.75 -24.02
C ARG A 265 -6.84 28.89 -22.89
N PHE A 266 -7.19 27.81 -22.19
CA PHE A 266 -8.16 27.83 -21.10
C PHE A 266 -7.54 28.27 -19.77
N LEU A 267 -6.21 28.16 -19.57
CA LEU A 267 -5.52 28.47 -18.33
C LEU A 267 -5.86 29.85 -17.76
N PRO A 268 -5.91 30.96 -18.55
CA PRO A 268 -6.23 32.28 -18.02
C PRO A 268 -7.66 32.40 -17.47
N HIS A 269 -8.56 31.47 -17.84
CA HIS A 269 -9.96 31.47 -17.46
C HIS A 269 -10.29 30.57 -16.26
N ILE A 270 -9.32 29.77 -15.81
CA ILE A 270 -9.50 28.84 -14.69
C ILE A 270 -9.01 29.48 -13.40
N ASN A 271 -9.91 29.62 -12.42
CA ASN A 271 -9.63 30.27 -11.15
C ASN A 271 -9.65 29.33 -9.93
N ASN A 272 -9.90 28.04 -10.12
CA ASN A 272 -9.92 27.02 -9.05
C ASN A 272 -9.27 25.71 -9.52
N ASN A 273 -8.88 24.86 -8.55
CA ASN A 273 -8.16 23.64 -8.84
C ASN A 273 -9.08 22.46 -9.24
N TYR A 274 -10.39 22.58 -9.02
CA TYR A 274 -11.34 21.58 -9.51
C TYR A 274 -11.44 21.63 -11.04
N ASP A 275 -11.78 22.81 -11.60
CA ASP A 275 -11.84 23.01 -13.06
C ASP A 275 -10.48 22.76 -13.71
N PHE A 276 -9.38 23.08 -13.01
CA PHE A 276 -8.04 22.83 -13.51
C PHE A 276 -7.76 21.32 -13.64
N ALA A 277 -8.11 20.52 -12.63
CA ALA A 277 -7.95 19.08 -12.69
C ALA A 277 -8.84 18.43 -13.75
N GLU A 278 -10.08 18.94 -13.93
CA GLU A 278 -10.97 18.50 -15.02
C GLU A 278 -10.33 18.76 -16.39
N MET A 279 -9.84 20.00 -16.65
CA MET A 279 -9.16 20.33 -17.90
C MET A 279 -7.93 19.44 -18.14
N LEU A 280 -7.11 19.19 -17.11
CA LEU A 280 -5.97 18.27 -17.24
C LEU A 280 -6.45 16.84 -17.54
N SER A 281 -7.55 16.42 -16.93
CA SER A 281 -8.12 15.08 -17.16
C SER A 281 -8.62 14.90 -18.57
N GLU A 282 -9.29 15.92 -19.12
CA GLU A 282 -9.73 15.93 -20.53
C GLU A 282 -8.52 15.88 -21.49
N MET A 283 -7.50 16.73 -21.28
CA MET A 283 -6.29 16.72 -22.10
C MET A 283 -5.58 15.35 -22.05
N LEU A 284 -5.47 14.73 -20.87
CA LEU A 284 -4.86 13.41 -20.73
C LEU A 284 -5.71 12.31 -21.37
N GLY A 285 -7.03 12.48 -21.46
CA GLY A 285 -7.94 11.59 -22.16
C GLY A 285 -7.69 11.48 -23.66
N GLU A 286 -7.12 12.52 -24.29
CA GLU A 286 -6.76 12.53 -25.71
C GLU A 286 -5.67 11.50 -26.07
N LEU A 287 -4.93 11.00 -25.07
CA LEU A 287 -3.97 9.91 -25.25
C LEU A 287 -4.63 8.56 -25.56
N ASN A 288 -5.95 8.45 -25.40
CA ASN A 288 -6.71 7.21 -25.61
C ASN A 288 -6.08 5.99 -24.92
N ALA A 289 -5.67 6.15 -23.67
CA ALA A 289 -5.10 5.08 -22.87
C ALA A 289 -5.79 4.97 -21.51
N SER A 290 -5.84 3.75 -21.00
CA SER A 290 -6.31 3.53 -19.63
C SER A 290 -5.35 4.17 -18.61
N HIS A 291 -5.83 4.41 -17.39
CA HIS A 291 -5.04 4.96 -16.29
C HIS A 291 -4.53 6.40 -16.49
N THR A 292 -5.02 7.12 -17.49
CA THR A 292 -4.82 8.57 -17.66
C THR A 292 -5.82 9.33 -16.78
N GLY A 293 -5.62 10.64 -16.68
CA GLY A 293 -6.53 11.56 -16.00
C GLY A 293 -5.88 12.27 -14.83
N ALA A 294 -6.54 13.32 -14.37
CA ALA A 294 -6.15 14.11 -13.22
C ALA A 294 -7.29 14.20 -12.20
N ARG A 295 -6.96 14.50 -10.98
CA ARG A 295 -7.94 14.63 -9.91
C ARG A 295 -7.48 15.67 -8.89
N PHE A 296 -8.44 16.39 -8.34
CA PHE A 296 -8.27 17.32 -7.24
C PHE A 296 -8.83 16.72 -5.96
N GLY A 297 -8.00 16.55 -4.96
CA GLY A 297 -8.36 16.08 -3.62
C GLY A 297 -8.52 17.24 -2.66
N ALA A 298 -9.58 18.02 -2.76
CA ALA A 298 -9.93 18.93 -1.70
C ALA A 298 -10.27 18.13 -0.44
N GLY A 299 -9.67 18.49 0.69
CA GLY A 299 -10.15 18.00 1.98
C GLY A 299 -11.63 18.35 2.10
N SER A 300 -12.52 17.37 2.22
CA SER A 300 -13.94 17.65 2.41
C SER A 300 -14.14 18.33 3.73
N SER A 301 -14.58 19.59 3.71
CA SER A 301 -15.09 20.31 4.87
C SER A 301 -16.50 19.83 5.26
N ALA A 302 -17.18 19.10 4.37
CA ALA A 302 -18.52 18.57 4.61
C ALA A 302 -18.47 17.41 5.61
N LEU A 303 -19.36 17.44 6.58
CA LEU A 303 -19.54 16.35 7.52
C LEU A 303 -20.17 15.15 6.78
N PRO A 304 -19.59 13.93 6.89
CA PRO A 304 -20.12 12.79 6.16
C PRO A 304 -21.52 12.42 6.68
N THR A 305 -22.47 12.29 5.76
CA THR A 305 -23.83 11.81 6.05
C THR A 305 -23.80 10.32 6.38
N ALA A 306 -24.48 9.94 7.46
CA ALA A 306 -24.59 8.56 7.91
C ALA A 306 -25.84 7.88 7.34
N THR A 307 -25.88 6.55 7.49
CA THR A 307 -27.04 5.70 7.19
C THR A 307 -27.19 4.63 8.27
N LEU A 308 -28.33 3.96 8.28
CA LEU A 308 -28.65 2.90 9.24
C LEU A 308 -28.51 1.48 8.68
N GLY A 309 -28.11 1.33 7.40
CA GLY A 309 -28.06 0.03 6.76
C GLY A 309 -29.45 -0.58 6.52
N VAL A 310 -30.41 0.27 6.15
CA VAL A 310 -31.79 -0.11 5.82
C VAL A 310 -32.22 0.51 4.50
N PHE A 311 -33.26 -0.03 3.89
CA PHE A 311 -34.04 0.63 2.82
C PHE A 311 -35.35 1.12 3.35
N TYR A 312 -35.78 2.29 2.90
CA TYR A 312 -37.07 2.87 3.22
C TYR A 312 -38.13 2.57 2.15
N ASP A 313 -39.38 2.58 2.55
CA ASP A 313 -40.54 2.41 1.67
C ASP A 313 -40.86 3.77 1.04
N GLU A 314 -40.44 3.99 -0.20
CA GLU A 314 -40.63 5.24 -0.95
C GLU A 314 -42.12 5.51 -1.27
N SER A 315 -42.98 4.48 -1.18
CA SER A 315 -44.42 4.64 -1.36
C SER A 315 -45.13 5.20 -0.12
N TYR A 316 -44.45 5.18 1.04
CA TYR A 316 -44.96 5.73 2.29
C TYR A 316 -44.93 7.25 2.25
N LYS A 317 -46.12 7.89 2.50
CA LYS A 317 -46.28 9.35 2.42
C LYS A 317 -46.57 10.01 3.78
N GLY A 318 -46.57 9.23 4.86
CA GLY A 318 -46.76 9.77 6.22
C GLY A 318 -45.50 10.38 6.79
N ALA A 319 -45.59 10.96 8.00
CA ALA A 319 -44.44 11.43 8.76
C ALA A 319 -43.57 10.26 9.18
N GLY A 320 -42.26 10.48 9.22
CA GLY A 320 -41.26 9.45 9.53
C GLY A 320 -40.79 8.66 8.32
N LEU A 321 -39.84 7.73 8.57
CA LEU A 321 -39.25 6.85 7.57
C LEU A 321 -39.70 5.41 7.82
N LYS A 322 -40.54 4.88 6.96
CA LYS A 322 -40.99 3.48 7.05
C LYS A 322 -39.92 2.54 6.51
N ILE A 323 -39.48 1.61 7.35
CA ILE A 323 -38.44 0.63 6.98
C ILE A 323 -39.08 -0.42 6.04
N LYS A 324 -38.50 -0.55 4.85
CA LYS A 324 -38.85 -1.60 3.87
C LYS A 324 -38.04 -2.87 4.08
N GLU A 325 -36.71 -2.70 4.28
CA GLU A 325 -35.77 -3.81 4.45
C GLU A 325 -34.65 -3.41 5.41
N ILE A 326 -34.23 -4.35 6.23
CA ILE A 326 -33.04 -4.24 7.09
C ILE A 326 -31.95 -5.13 6.50
N LEU A 327 -30.78 -4.56 6.18
CA LEU A 327 -29.68 -5.32 5.62
C LEU A 327 -29.06 -6.25 6.67
N ALA A 328 -28.72 -7.47 6.25
CA ALA A 328 -27.98 -8.38 7.10
C ALA A 328 -26.62 -7.75 7.50
N GLN A 329 -26.22 -7.95 8.75
CA GLN A 329 -25.04 -7.34 9.36
C GLN A 329 -25.11 -5.79 9.50
N SER A 330 -26.28 -5.18 9.32
CA SER A 330 -26.52 -3.79 9.65
C SER A 330 -26.46 -3.56 11.18
N PRO A 331 -26.42 -2.32 11.64
CA PRO A 331 -26.44 -2.01 13.08
C PRO A 331 -27.60 -2.64 13.87
N PHE A 332 -28.73 -2.86 13.22
CA PHE A 332 -29.88 -3.51 13.84
C PHE A 332 -29.73 -5.01 14.05
N THR A 333 -28.93 -5.68 13.23
CA THR A 333 -28.74 -7.15 13.31
C THR A 333 -27.59 -7.57 14.23
N GLN A 334 -26.79 -6.61 14.72
CA GLN A 334 -25.66 -6.86 15.61
C GLN A 334 -26.05 -6.97 17.09
N LYS A 335 -27.30 -6.68 17.41
CA LYS A 335 -27.86 -6.76 18.76
C LYS A 335 -29.32 -7.20 18.71
N LYS A 336 -29.86 -7.59 19.87
CA LYS A 336 -31.30 -7.83 19.99
C LYS A 336 -32.05 -6.50 19.88
N THR A 337 -33.01 -6.41 18.98
CA THR A 337 -33.83 -5.22 18.72
C THR A 337 -35.25 -5.63 18.32
N ASP A 338 -36.21 -4.76 18.62
CA ASP A 338 -37.59 -4.90 18.16
C ASP A 338 -37.85 -4.19 16.80
N VAL A 339 -36.83 -3.52 16.25
CA VAL A 339 -36.90 -2.88 14.94
C VAL A 339 -36.94 -3.93 13.84
N LYS A 340 -37.95 -3.86 12.97
CA LYS A 340 -38.16 -4.78 11.84
C LYS A 340 -38.70 -4.03 10.65
N ALA A 341 -38.76 -4.68 9.48
CA ALA A 341 -39.44 -4.14 8.31
C ALA A 341 -40.92 -3.82 8.65
N GLY A 342 -41.39 -2.68 8.19
CA GLY A 342 -42.69 -2.12 8.50
C GLY A 342 -42.71 -1.13 9.67
N CYS A 343 -41.71 -1.10 10.53
CA CYS A 343 -41.55 -0.05 11.56
C CYS A 343 -41.30 1.31 10.91
N ILE A 344 -41.73 2.38 11.62
CA ILE A 344 -41.57 3.77 11.18
C ILE A 344 -40.64 4.48 12.17
N ILE A 345 -39.56 5.04 11.69
CA ILE A 345 -38.67 5.92 12.47
C ILE A 345 -39.30 7.30 12.45
N GLU A 346 -39.87 7.72 13.57
CA GLU A 346 -40.59 9.01 13.70
C GLU A 346 -39.64 10.15 14.06
N LYS A 347 -38.58 9.87 14.86
CA LYS A 347 -37.60 10.87 15.29
C LYS A 347 -36.17 10.32 15.26
N ILE A 348 -35.22 11.21 15.08
CA ILE A 348 -33.78 10.99 15.20
C ILE A 348 -33.21 11.99 16.20
N ASP A 349 -32.63 11.50 17.31
CA ASP A 349 -32.09 12.32 18.42
C ASP A 349 -33.11 13.34 18.96
N GLY A 350 -34.39 12.99 18.96
CA GLY A 350 -35.50 13.83 19.41
C GLY A 350 -36.13 14.71 18.34
N GLU A 351 -35.50 14.91 17.19
CA GLU A 351 -36.03 15.69 16.07
C GLU A 351 -37.02 14.88 15.23
N ALA A 352 -38.20 15.42 15.01
CA ALA A 352 -39.27 14.76 14.25
C ALA A 352 -38.98 14.79 12.74
N ILE A 353 -39.37 13.73 12.06
CA ILE A 353 -39.27 13.63 10.60
C ILE A 353 -40.66 13.90 10.02
N GLU A 354 -40.85 15.08 9.46
CA GLU A 354 -42.11 15.48 8.83
C GLU A 354 -42.34 14.75 7.51
N ALA A 355 -43.60 14.68 7.09
CA ALA A 355 -43.96 14.05 5.81
C ALA A 355 -43.29 14.80 4.63
N ASN A 356 -42.60 14.06 3.76
CA ASN A 356 -41.86 14.56 2.59
C ASN A 356 -40.71 15.52 2.93
N ALA A 357 -40.27 15.59 4.20
CA ALA A 357 -39.09 16.38 4.58
C ALA A 357 -37.79 15.73 4.12
N ASP A 358 -36.77 16.58 3.86
CA ASP A 358 -35.42 16.11 3.70
C ASP A 358 -34.86 15.67 5.08
N TYR A 359 -34.62 14.40 5.23
CA TYR A 359 -34.09 13.81 6.48
C TYR A 359 -32.57 13.66 6.51
N PHE A 360 -31.88 13.88 5.40
CA PHE A 360 -30.42 13.72 5.33
C PHE A 360 -29.66 14.62 6.33
N PRO A 361 -30.07 15.90 6.58
CA PRO A 361 -29.43 16.73 7.60
C PRO A 361 -29.41 16.10 9.00
N LEU A 362 -30.41 15.26 9.33
CA LEU A 362 -30.49 14.56 10.61
C LEU A 362 -29.38 13.48 10.78
N PHE A 363 -28.73 13.08 9.69
CA PHE A 363 -27.63 12.12 9.66
C PHE A 363 -26.26 12.74 9.40
N GLU A 364 -26.18 14.04 9.16
CA GLU A 364 -24.94 14.73 8.88
C GLU A 364 -23.98 14.66 10.09
N GLY A 365 -22.73 14.30 9.85
CA GLY A 365 -21.69 14.17 10.89
C GLY A 365 -21.90 13.03 11.88
N LYS A 366 -22.86 12.12 11.63
CA LYS A 366 -23.19 11.03 12.56
C LYS A 366 -22.56 9.68 12.22
N VAL A 367 -21.68 9.60 11.22
CA VAL A 367 -20.97 8.37 10.89
C VAL A 367 -20.14 7.88 12.10
N GLY A 368 -20.40 6.63 12.50
CA GLY A 368 -19.74 6.02 13.66
C GLY A 368 -20.26 6.48 15.02
N ARG A 369 -21.23 7.39 15.07
CA ARG A 369 -21.85 7.86 16.30
C ARG A 369 -23.11 7.06 16.63
N LYS A 370 -23.47 7.02 17.92
CA LYS A 370 -24.76 6.50 18.38
C LYS A 370 -25.82 7.56 18.12
N VAL A 371 -26.96 7.13 17.55
CA VAL A 371 -28.17 7.93 17.35
C VAL A 371 -29.33 7.28 18.07
N ILE A 372 -30.23 8.08 18.62
CA ILE A 372 -31.44 7.63 19.32
C ILE A 372 -32.60 7.78 18.32
N LEU A 373 -33.27 6.68 18.05
CA LEU A 373 -34.42 6.60 17.15
C LEU A 373 -35.69 6.45 17.96
N THR A 374 -36.70 7.30 17.74
CA THR A 374 -38.06 7.01 18.20
C THR A 374 -38.75 6.21 17.11
N VAL A 375 -39.16 4.97 17.42
CA VAL A 375 -39.68 4.00 16.47
C VAL A 375 -41.12 3.66 16.82
N TYR A 376 -41.99 3.71 15.81
CA TYR A 376 -43.37 3.22 15.89
C TYR A 376 -43.50 1.89 15.14
N ASP A 377 -44.04 0.88 15.81
CA ASP A 377 -44.42 -0.40 15.18
C ASP A 377 -45.94 -0.41 14.91
N PRO A 378 -46.39 -0.27 13.64
CA PRO A 378 -47.79 -0.28 13.31
C PRO A 378 -48.51 -1.61 13.64
N ALA A 379 -47.79 -2.72 13.63
CA ALA A 379 -48.35 -4.05 13.89
C ALA A 379 -48.74 -4.23 15.37
N THR A 380 -47.94 -3.69 16.27
CA THR A 380 -48.16 -3.78 17.73
C THR A 380 -48.72 -2.49 18.33
N LYS A 381 -48.77 -1.40 17.55
CA LYS A 381 -49.15 -0.03 17.96
C LYS A 381 -48.28 0.53 19.07
N LYS A 382 -47.07 0.04 19.23
CA LYS A 382 -46.12 0.47 20.27
C LYS A 382 -45.12 1.49 19.71
N ARG A 383 -44.75 2.44 20.57
CA ARG A 383 -43.61 3.34 20.38
C ARG A 383 -42.53 2.98 21.37
N PHE A 384 -41.29 2.99 20.91
CA PHE A 384 -40.13 2.71 21.73
C PHE A 384 -38.90 3.46 21.20
N GLU A 385 -37.90 3.59 22.03
CA GLU A 385 -36.60 4.16 21.63
C GLU A 385 -35.62 3.03 21.30
N GLU A 386 -34.84 3.25 20.25
CA GLU A 386 -33.76 2.36 19.83
C GLU A 386 -32.49 3.14 19.61
N THR A 387 -31.38 2.74 20.25
CA THR A 387 -30.08 3.36 20.05
C THR A 387 -29.23 2.52 19.12
N VAL A 388 -28.79 3.08 18.03
CA VAL A 388 -27.94 2.39 17.03
C VAL A 388 -26.70 3.20 16.70
N LYS A 389 -25.61 2.51 16.31
CA LYS A 389 -24.42 3.16 15.79
C LYS A 389 -24.57 3.34 14.27
N ALA A 390 -24.75 4.57 13.82
CA ALA A 390 -24.90 4.88 12.41
C ALA A 390 -23.61 4.56 11.62
N ILE A 391 -23.77 4.13 10.37
CA ILE A 391 -22.66 3.73 9.49
C ILE A 391 -22.52 4.67 8.29
N SER A 392 -21.39 4.61 7.59
CA SER A 392 -21.21 5.33 6.33
C SER A 392 -21.93 4.65 5.17
N TYR A 393 -22.21 5.39 4.09
CA TYR A 393 -22.70 4.80 2.83
C TYR A 393 -21.72 3.78 2.23
N GLY A 394 -20.41 3.98 2.40
CA GLY A 394 -19.41 2.98 2.01
C GLY A 394 -19.55 1.68 2.77
N ALA A 395 -19.83 1.73 4.08
CA ALA A 395 -20.10 0.53 4.88
C ALA A 395 -21.41 -0.15 4.45
N GLN A 396 -22.46 0.64 4.11
CA GLN A 396 -23.70 0.08 3.56
C GLN A 396 -23.47 -0.60 2.20
N SER A 397 -22.68 0.01 1.32
CA SER A 397 -22.30 -0.60 0.02
C SER A 397 -21.57 -1.93 0.21
N GLU A 398 -20.72 -2.03 1.25
CA GLU A 398 -20.07 -3.29 1.60
C GLU A 398 -21.07 -4.38 2.05
N LEU A 399 -22.13 -4.01 2.78
CA LEU A 399 -23.22 -4.94 3.13
C LEU A 399 -23.95 -5.44 1.89
N LEU A 400 -24.22 -4.55 0.93
CA LEU A 400 -24.86 -4.89 -0.34
C LEU A 400 -23.99 -5.81 -1.19
N TYR A 401 -22.70 -5.52 -1.28
CA TYR A 401 -21.72 -6.38 -1.94
C TYR A 401 -21.71 -7.81 -1.34
N LYS A 402 -21.60 -7.92 -0.02
CA LYS A 402 -21.65 -9.22 0.67
C LYS A 402 -22.95 -9.97 0.41
N ARG A 403 -24.09 -9.27 0.36
CA ARG A 403 -25.39 -9.84 0.01
C ARG A 403 -25.39 -10.39 -1.40
N TRP A 404 -24.87 -9.63 -2.37
CA TRP A 404 -24.79 -10.05 -3.77
C TRP A 404 -23.91 -11.31 -3.93
N VAL A 405 -22.69 -11.32 -3.39
CA VAL A 405 -21.80 -12.50 -3.43
C VAL A 405 -22.46 -13.73 -2.80
N LYS A 406 -23.15 -13.55 -1.65
CA LYS A 406 -23.87 -14.66 -1.00
C LYS A 406 -24.99 -15.20 -1.88
N ARG A 407 -25.78 -14.34 -2.54
CA ARG A 407 -26.84 -14.75 -3.46
C ARG A 407 -26.29 -15.49 -4.68
N CYS A 408 -25.20 -15.01 -5.27
CA CYS A 408 -24.53 -15.73 -6.37
C CYS A 408 -24.07 -17.11 -5.93
N ALA A 409 -23.43 -17.24 -4.77
CA ALA A 409 -22.99 -18.53 -4.23
C ALA A 409 -24.18 -19.49 -3.99
N GLN A 410 -25.28 -19.00 -3.42
CA GLN A 410 -26.51 -19.76 -3.21
C GLN A 410 -27.11 -20.23 -4.55
N LYS A 411 -27.11 -19.35 -5.55
CA LYS A 411 -27.64 -19.68 -6.88
C LYS A 411 -26.81 -20.76 -7.57
N VAL A 412 -25.48 -20.71 -7.46
CA VAL A 412 -24.59 -21.77 -7.98
C VAL A 412 -24.82 -23.08 -7.24
N GLU A 413 -24.98 -23.05 -5.92
CA GLU A 413 -25.30 -24.24 -5.12
C GLU A 413 -26.61 -24.92 -5.60
N GLU A 414 -27.69 -24.12 -5.77
CA GLU A 414 -28.99 -24.59 -6.26
C GLU A 414 -28.87 -25.17 -7.67
N LEU A 415 -28.32 -24.41 -8.62
CA LEU A 415 -28.26 -24.80 -10.03
C LEU A 415 -27.35 -26.02 -10.27
N SER A 416 -26.29 -26.20 -9.45
CA SER A 416 -25.34 -27.31 -9.59
C SER A 416 -25.68 -28.54 -8.75
N GLY A 417 -26.74 -28.49 -7.94
CA GLY A 417 -27.02 -29.53 -6.94
C GLY A 417 -25.89 -29.70 -5.95
N GLY A 418 -25.23 -28.61 -5.56
CA GLY A 418 -24.15 -28.60 -4.58
C GLY A 418 -22.78 -29.04 -5.10
N ARG A 419 -22.59 -29.26 -6.40
CA ARG A 419 -21.36 -29.80 -6.98
C ARG A 419 -20.29 -28.77 -7.29
N ILE A 420 -20.69 -27.52 -7.58
CA ILE A 420 -19.81 -26.44 -8.02
C ILE A 420 -19.64 -25.39 -6.91
N ALA A 421 -18.39 -24.95 -6.69
CA ALA A 421 -18.06 -23.85 -5.82
C ALA A 421 -18.20 -22.50 -6.55
N TYR A 422 -18.39 -21.43 -5.78
CA TYR A 422 -18.38 -20.05 -6.27
C TYR A 422 -17.47 -19.20 -5.40
N VAL A 423 -16.54 -18.48 -6.02
CA VAL A 423 -15.69 -17.47 -5.37
C VAL A 423 -15.72 -16.18 -6.17
N HIS A 424 -15.79 -15.03 -5.49
CA HIS A 424 -15.71 -13.70 -6.11
C HIS A 424 -14.43 -13.00 -5.68
N ILE A 425 -13.67 -12.49 -6.65
CA ILE A 425 -12.46 -11.69 -6.45
C ILE A 425 -12.86 -10.21 -6.54
N LYS A 426 -12.98 -9.54 -5.39
CA LYS A 426 -13.45 -8.15 -5.31
C LYS A 426 -12.46 -7.15 -5.89
N GLY A 427 -11.18 -7.35 -5.64
CA GLY A 427 -10.06 -6.56 -6.14
C GLY A 427 -8.86 -7.45 -6.39
N MET A 428 -7.93 -7.01 -7.22
CA MET A 428 -6.70 -7.76 -7.47
C MET A 428 -5.66 -7.44 -6.40
N ASP A 429 -5.97 -7.84 -5.15
CA ASP A 429 -5.22 -7.53 -3.94
C ASP A 429 -5.06 -8.74 -3.00
N SER A 430 -4.19 -8.61 -2.00
CA SER A 430 -3.90 -9.66 -1.03
C SER A 430 -5.12 -10.11 -0.20
N PRO A 431 -5.98 -9.22 0.32
CA PRO A 431 -7.18 -9.62 1.03
C PRO A 431 -8.12 -10.50 0.19
N SER A 432 -8.32 -10.15 -1.09
CA SER A 432 -9.15 -10.92 -2.03
C SER A 432 -8.55 -12.30 -2.32
N PHE A 433 -7.22 -12.38 -2.53
CA PHE A 433 -6.54 -13.65 -2.73
C PHE A 433 -6.63 -14.55 -1.49
N ARG A 434 -6.38 -14.03 -0.32
CA ARG A 434 -6.46 -14.80 0.94
C ARG A 434 -7.86 -15.37 1.18
N LYS A 435 -8.89 -14.60 0.87
CA LYS A 435 -10.27 -15.08 0.92
C LYS A 435 -10.50 -16.21 -0.07
N MET A 436 -10.13 -16.03 -1.34
CA MET A 436 -10.24 -17.05 -2.39
C MET A 436 -9.47 -18.33 -2.01
N TYR A 437 -8.22 -18.20 -1.56
CA TYR A 437 -7.38 -19.31 -1.11
C TYR A 437 -8.04 -20.10 0.01
N SER A 438 -8.50 -19.38 1.05
CA SER A 438 -9.19 -20.00 2.21
C SER A 438 -10.47 -20.71 1.81
N GLU A 439 -11.27 -20.11 0.90
CA GLU A 439 -12.52 -20.70 0.45
C GLU A 439 -12.30 -21.94 -0.43
N LEU A 440 -11.38 -21.88 -1.39
CA LEU A 440 -11.11 -22.99 -2.32
C LEU A 440 -10.49 -24.19 -1.63
N LEU A 441 -9.44 -23.97 -0.82
CA LEU A 441 -8.70 -25.07 -0.18
C LEU A 441 -9.31 -25.51 1.15
N GLY A 442 -10.27 -24.72 1.69
CA GLY A 442 -11.04 -25.04 2.89
C GLY A 442 -12.43 -25.57 2.56
N ARG A 443 -13.46 -24.73 2.74
CA ARG A 443 -14.88 -25.15 2.67
C ARG A 443 -15.31 -25.73 1.33
N TYR A 444 -14.64 -25.37 0.22
CA TYR A 444 -14.95 -25.86 -1.12
C TYR A 444 -14.05 -26.99 -1.58
N ARG A 445 -13.15 -27.48 -0.72
CA ARG A 445 -12.21 -28.55 -1.08
C ARG A 445 -12.88 -29.78 -1.70
N ASN A 446 -14.08 -30.13 -1.27
CA ASN A 446 -14.81 -31.30 -1.75
C ASN A 446 -15.72 -31.04 -2.98
N LYS A 447 -15.84 -29.78 -3.43
CA LYS A 447 -16.58 -29.46 -4.66
C LYS A 447 -15.84 -30.03 -5.88
N GLU A 448 -16.57 -30.31 -6.95
CA GLU A 448 -16.03 -30.94 -8.17
C GLU A 448 -15.46 -29.92 -9.16
N ALA A 449 -15.92 -28.66 -9.11
CA ALA A 449 -15.46 -27.55 -9.95
C ALA A 449 -15.65 -26.21 -9.23
N VAL A 450 -15.12 -25.12 -9.80
CA VAL A 450 -15.29 -23.77 -9.27
C VAL A 450 -15.60 -22.74 -10.37
N ILE A 451 -16.49 -21.81 -10.09
CA ILE A 451 -16.70 -20.56 -10.81
C ILE A 451 -15.90 -19.49 -10.09
N VAL A 452 -14.93 -18.88 -10.79
CA VAL A 452 -14.16 -17.72 -10.32
C VAL A 452 -14.79 -16.48 -10.96
N ASP A 453 -15.46 -15.67 -10.15
CA ASP A 453 -16.15 -14.49 -10.62
C ASP A 453 -15.27 -13.25 -10.43
N THR A 454 -14.88 -12.59 -11.52
CA THR A 454 -14.10 -11.35 -11.50
C THR A 454 -14.93 -10.13 -11.93
N ARG A 455 -16.22 -10.27 -12.09
CA ARG A 455 -17.10 -9.17 -12.50
C ARG A 455 -17.05 -8.02 -11.50
N HIS A 456 -17.09 -6.81 -12.01
CA HIS A 456 -17.04 -5.55 -11.23
C HIS A 456 -15.74 -5.34 -10.47
N ASN A 457 -14.62 -5.91 -10.96
CA ASN A 457 -13.30 -5.77 -10.36
C ASN A 457 -12.51 -4.65 -11.04
N GLY A 458 -12.12 -3.64 -10.26
CA GLY A 458 -11.40 -2.46 -10.74
C GLY A 458 -9.88 -2.66 -10.90
N GLY A 459 -9.35 -3.87 -10.72
CA GLY A 459 -7.93 -4.17 -10.89
C GLY A 459 -7.12 -4.19 -9.60
N GLY A 460 -5.84 -3.98 -9.75
CA GLY A 460 -4.78 -4.13 -8.76
C GLY A 460 -3.56 -4.83 -9.39
N TRP A 461 -2.99 -5.86 -8.73
CA TRP A 461 -1.90 -6.65 -9.29
C TRP A 461 -1.85 -8.05 -8.66
N LEU A 462 -2.63 -9.00 -9.16
CA LEU A 462 -2.81 -10.32 -8.53
C LEU A 462 -2.86 -11.50 -9.53
N HIS A 463 -2.79 -11.22 -10.83
CA HIS A 463 -3.02 -12.23 -11.88
C HIS A 463 -2.14 -13.48 -11.72
N ASP A 464 -0.87 -13.31 -11.37
CA ASP A 464 0.08 -14.41 -11.24
C ASP A 464 -0.27 -15.35 -10.09
N ASP A 465 -0.62 -14.82 -8.92
CA ASP A 465 -1.06 -15.61 -7.76
C ASP A 465 -2.35 -16.40 -8.08
N VAL A 466 -3.33 -15.76 -8.74
CA VAL A 466 -4.61 -16.36 -9.09
C VAL A 466 -4.42 -17.52 -10.07
N VAL A 467 -3.68 -17.32 -11.16
CA VAL A 467 -3.47 -18.38 -12.17
C VAL A 467 -2.58 -19.48 -11.62
N THR A 468 -1.60 -19.15 -10.78
CA THR A 468 -0.74 -20.13 -10.09
C THR A 468 -1.55 -21.02 -9.16
N LEU A 469 -2.54 -20.47 -8.44
CA LEU A 469 -3.46 -21.26 -7.59
C LEU A 469 -4.36 -22.17 -8.43
N LEU A 470 -4.90 -21.69 -9.56
CA LEU A 470 -5.88 -22.38 -10.38
C LEU A 470 -5.29 -23.38 -11.36
N ASN A 471 -3.99 -23.28 -11.70
CA ASN A 471 -3.30 -24.13 -12.67
C ASN A 471 -2.59 -25.33 -12.01
N GLY A 472 -3.23 -25.96 -11.04
CA GLY A 472 -2.69 -27.15 -10.36
C GLY A 472 -2.85 -28.40 -11.21
N LYS A 473 -1.81 -29.27 -11.20
CA LYS A 473 -1.87 -30.62 -11.78
C LYS A 473 -1.40 -31.60 -10.73
N GLU A 474 -2.24 -32.63 -10.47
CA GLU A 474 -1.87 -33.70 -9.56
C GLU A 474 -0.66 -34.48 -10.11
N TYR A 475 0.35 -34.70 -9.26
CA TYR A 475 1.53 -35.47 -9.64
C TYR A 475 1.89 -36.60 -8.66
N GLN A 476 1.32 -36.61 -7.45
CA GLN A 476 1.44 -37.74 -6.52
C GLN A 476 0.26 -37.77 -5.52
N ARG A 477 0.05 -38.98 -4.95
CA ARG A 477 -1.02 -39.24 -3.96
C ARG A 477 -0.45 -39.84 -2.70
N PHE A 478 -1.05 -39.48 -1.57
CA PHE A 478 -0.71 -40.04 -0.26
C PHE A 478 -1.74 -41.11 0.11
N VAL A 479 -1.27 -42.37 0.22
CA VAL A 479 -2.15 -43.53 0.39
C VAL A 479 -1.62 -44.46 1.47
N PRO A 480 -1.51 -44.02 2.74
CA PRO A 480 -1.06 -44.87 3.83
C PRO A 480 -2.03 -46.05 4.02
N ARG A 481 -1.48 -47.28 3.99
CA ARG A 481 -2.24 -48.52 4.13
C ARG A 481 -3.45 -48.66 3.19
N GLY A 482 -3.32 -48.13 1.95
CA GLY A 482 -4.40 -48.17 0.97
C GLY A 482 -5.47 -47.09 1.12
N GLN A 483 -5.41 -46.27 2.15
CA GLN A 483 -6.37 -45.20 2.39
C GLN A 483 -5.85 -43.89 1.78
N TYR A 484 -6.58 -43.33 0.81
CA TYR A 484 -6.26 -42.02 0.23
C TYR A 484 -6.52 -40.91 1.26
N ILE A 485 -5.49 -40.09 1.54
CA ILE A 485 -5.56 -38.95 2.47
C ILE A 485 -5.28 -37.59 1.82
N GLY A 486 -4.84 -37.57 0.58
CA GLY A 486 -4.57 -36.33 -0.16
C GLY A 486 -3.60 -36.54 -1.30
N SER A 487 -3.34 -35.46 -2.03
CA SER A 487 -2.42 -35.42 -3.16
C SER A 487 -1.64 -34.11 -3.21
N ASP A 488 -0.52 -34.11 -3.90
CA ASP A 488 0.25 -32.92 -4.22
C ASP A 488 -0.12 -32.36 -5.61
N PRO A 489 -0.08 -31.03 -5.75
CA PRO A 489 0.28 -30.00 -4.76
C PRO A 489 -0.88 -29.64 -3.83
N PHE A 490 -0.64 -29.56 -2.52
CA PHE A 490 -1.67 -29.23 -1.52
C PHE A 490 -2.29 -27.83 -1.67
N ASN A 491 -1.51 -26.88 -2.14
CA ASN A 491 -1.85 -25.46 -2.19
C ASN A 491 -2.28 -24.99 -3.59
N LYS A 492 -2.82 -25.91 -4.40
CA LYS A 492 -3.36 -25.64 -5.74
C LYS A 492 -4.77 -26.18 -5.88
N TRP A 493 -5.55 -25.54 -6.73
CA TRP A 493 -6.82 -26.06 -7.18
C TRP A 493 -6.59 -27.05 -8.34
N LEU A 494 -7.02 -28.28 -8.19
CA LEU A 494 -6.72 -29.39 -9.11
C LEU A 494 -7.91 -29.78 -10.01
N LYS A 495 -9.03 -29.07 -9.89
CA LYS A 495 -10.31 -29.43 -10.51
C LYS A 495 -10.69 -28.38 -11.55
N PRO A 496 -11.67 -28.68 -12.44
CA PRO A 496 -12.12 -27.72 -13.44
C PRO A 496 -12.53 -26.39 -12.85
N SER A 497 -12.28 -25.33 -13.61
CA SER A 497 -12.72 -23.97 -13.29
C SER A 497 -13.16 -23.25 -14.55
N CYS A 498 -14.01 -22.25 -14.40
CA CYS A 498 -14.26 -21.21 -15.40
C CYS A 498 -14.24 -19.84 -14.73
N MET A 499 -14.02 -18.79 -15.54
CA MET A 499 -13.94 -17.43 -15.03
C MET A 499 -15.04 -16.56 -15.64
N LEU A 500 -15.76 -15.81 -14.79
CA LEU A 500 -16.76 -14.85 -15.22
C LEU A 500 -16.14 -13.48 -15.42
N THR A 501 -16.50 -12.82 -16.51
CA THR A 501 -16.06 -11.47 -16.89
C THR A 501 -17.25 -10.56 -17.25
N CYS A 502 -17.06 -9.25 -17.09
CA CYS A 502 -18.02 -8.24 -17.51
C CYS A 502 -17.29 -6.98 -18.06
N GLU A 503 -18.07 -6.07 -18.61
CA GLU A 503 -17.61 -4.92 -19.36
C GLU A 503 -16.79 -3.93 -18.52
N ASP A 504 -17.08 -3.83 -17.23
CA ASP A 504 -16.41 -2.93 -16.28
C ASP A 504 -15.21 -3.55 -15.53
N ASN A 505 -14.78 -4.76 -15.93
CA ASN A 505 -13.47 -5.26 -15.51
C ASN A 505 -12.37 -4.30 -16.00
N TYR A 506 -11.50 -3.85 -15.08
CA TYR A 506 -10.51 -2.83 -15.39
C TYR A 506 -9.09 -3.23 -14.94
N SER A 507 -8.06 -2.77 -15.66
CA SER A 507 -6.65 -2.94 -15.27
C SER A 507 -6.28 -4.42 -15.10
N ASN A 508 -5.77 -4.85 -13.97
CA ASN A 508 -5.40 -6.25 -13.72
C ASN A 508 -6.62 -7.21 -13.75
N ALA A 509 -7.86 -6.70 -13.67
CA ALA A 509 -9.05 -7.48 -13.94
C ALA A 509 -9.30 -7.72 -15.45
N HIS A 510 -8.59 -7.06 -16.35
CA HIS A 510 -8.36 -7.47 -17.72
C HIS A 510 -7.19 -8.47 -17.81
N GLY A 511 -6.04 -8.19 -17.13
CA GLY A 511 -4.86 -9.05 -17.16
C GLY A 511 -5.09 -10.45 -16.60
N THR A 512 -5.86 -10.60 -15.53
CA THR A 512 -6.15 -11.90 -14.91
C THR A 512 -6.90 -12.84 -15.85
N PRO A 513 -8.06 -12.49 -16.44
CA PRO A 513 -8.73 -13.35 -17.41
C PRO A 513 -7.91 -13.56 -18.69
N TYR A 514 -7.12 -12.56 -19.13
CA TYR A 514 -6.21 -12.72 -20.25
C TYR A 514 -5.21 -13.85 -20.00
N VAL A 515 -4.49 -13.83 -18.88
CA VAL A 515 -3.51 -14.88 -18.54
C VAL A 515 -4.19 -16.24 -18.30
N TYR A 516 -5.35 -16.25 -17.64
CA TYR A 516 -6.15 -17.45 -17.41
C TYR A 516 -6.51 -18.16 -18.73
N LYS A 517 -6.95 -17.40 -19.73
CA LYS A 517 -7.25 -17.90 -21.08
C LYS A 517 -6.00 -18.33 -21.83
N THR A 518 -4.94 -17.54 -21.80
CA THR A 518 -3.66 -17.79 -22.48
C THR A 518 -3.01 -19.10 -22.00
N LEU A 519 -3.08 -19.39 -20.69
CA LEU A 519 -2.57 -20.63 -20.10
C LEU A 519 -3.53 -21.81 -20.27
N GLY A 520 -4.71 -21.63 -20.86
CA GLY A 520 -5.68 -22.69 -21.07
C GLY A 520 -6.21 -23.33 -19.78
N ILE A 521 -6.31 -22.56 -18.69
CA ILE A 521 -6.75 -23.07 -17.38
C ILE A 521 -8.22 -23.47 -17.41
N GLY A 522 -9.04 -22.68 -18.08
CA GLY A 522 -10.48 -22.93 -18.27
C GLY A 522 -11.09 -21.91 -19.23
N LYS A 523 -12.41 -21.86 -19.30
CA LYS A 523 -13.15 -20.96 -20.21
C LYS A 523 -13.49 -19.63 -19.55
N LEU A 524 -13.39 -18.54 -20.33
CA LEU A 524 -13.96 -17.25 -19.98
C LEU A 524 -15.42 -17.21 -20.42
N ILE A 525 -16.30 -16.79 -19.54
CA ILE A 525 -17.76 -16.73 -19.76
C ILE A 525 -18.25 -15.35 -19.34
N GLY A 526 -19.10 -14.73 -20.14
CA GLY A 526 -19.66 -13.42 -19.82
C GLY A 526 -19.51 -12.41 -20.94
N ALA A 527 -19.32 -11.15 -20.59
CA ALA A 527 -19.13 -10.07 -21.56
C ALA A 527 -17.64 -9.84 -21.89
N PRO A 528 -17.35 -9.23 -23.04
CA PRO A 528 -15.99 -8.80 -23.39
C PRO A 528 -15.42 -7.82 -22.36
N VAL A 529 -14.13 -7.90 -22.13
CA VAL A 529 -13.40 -6.99 -21.23
C VAL A 529 -12.69 -5.93 -22.03
N ALA A 530 -12.82 -4.67 -21.66
CA ALA A 530 -12.11 -3.57 -22.30
C ALA A 530 -10.59 -3.72 -22.17
N GLY A 531 -9.86 -3.28 -23.17
CA GLY A 531 -8.40 -3.35 -23.23
C GLY A 531 -7.75 -2.29 -22.35
N THR A 532 -7.52 -2.59 -21.08
CA THR A 532 -7.05 -1.63 -20.07
C THR A 532 -5.83 -2.13 -19.31
N MET A 533 -4.82 -2.65 -20.03
CA MET A 533 -3.67 -3.31 -19.42
C MET A 533 -2.39 -2.49 -19.52
N THR A 534 -2.41 -1.30 -18.91
CA THR A 534 -1.21 -0.53 -18.57
C THR A 534 -0.99 -0.51 -17.05
N ALA A 535 0.22 -0.17 -16.60
CA ALA A 535 0.46 0.19 -15.20
C ALA A 535 0.79 1.68 -15.09
N VAL A 536 0.19 2.33 -14.09
CA VAL A 536 0.18 3.78 -13.93
C VAL A 536 1.12 4.24 -12.83
N TRP A 537 1.77 5.35 -13.07
CA TRP A 537 2.39 6.18 -12.05
C TRP A 537 1.46 7.37 -11.74
N TRP A 538 1.00 7.47 -10.47
CA TRP A 538 0.22 8.60 -9.98
C TRP A 538 1.17 9.62 -9.36
N GLU A 539 1.31 10.77 -10.01
CA GLU A 539 2.21 11.83 -9.59
C GLU A 539 1.47 12.96 -8.88
N ARG A 540 1.90 13.25 -7.65
CA ARG A 540 1.43 14.44 -6.93
C ARG A 540 2.18 15.66 -7.41
N GLN A 541 1.47 16.76 -7.56
CA GLN A 541 2.03 18.01 -8.04
C GLN A 541 2.61 18.85 -6.90
N ILE A 542 3.18 20.01 -7.25
CA ILE A 542 3.64 21.03 -6.28
C ILE A 542 2.50 21.43 -5.33
N ASP A 543 1.27 21.57 -5.84
CA ASP A 543 0.07 21.49 -5.03
C ASP A 543 -0.31 20.02 -4.82
N PRO A 544 -0.11 19.46 -3.59
CA PRO A 544 -0.30 18.05 -3.34
C PRO A 544 -1.76 17.57 -3.44
N SER A 545 -2.72 18.51 -3.55
CA SER A 545 -4.13 18.21 -3.80
C SER A 545 -4.41 17.81 -5.25
N ILE A 546 -3.49 18.12 -6.17
CA ILE A 546 -3.57 17.76 -7.58
C ILE A 546 -2.69 16.54 -7.85
N VAL A 547 -3.29 15.52 -8.45
CA VAL A 547 -2.62 14.26 -8.82
C VAL A 547 -3.02 13.91 -10.24
N PHE A 548 -2.06 13.50 -11.07
CA PHE A 548 -2.36 12.97 -12.40
C PHE A 548 -1.71 11.60 -12.63
N GLY A 549 -2.26 10.83 -13.56
CA GLY A 549 -1.81 9.49 -13.90
C GLY A 549 -1.11 9.44 -15.25
N ILE A 550 0.05 8.75 -15.28
CA ILE A 550 0.79 8.45 -16.52
C ILE A 550 0.88 6.94 -16.64
N PRO A 551 0.30 6.31 -17.68
CA PRO A 551 0.55 4.91 -17.97
C PRO A 551 1.98 4.72 -18.46
N GLN A 552 2.88 4.26 -17.58
CA GLN A 552 4.31 4.13 -17.88
C GLN A 552 4.71 2.74 -18.34
N VAL A 553 3.93 1.73 -18.01
CA VAL A 553 4.24 0.33 -18.35
C VAL A 553 3.12 -0.23 -19.19
N GLY A 554 3.41 -0.57 -20.44
CA GLY A 554 2.52 -1.32 -21.31
C GLY A 554 2.83 -2.82 -21.21
N CYS A 555 1.79 -3.65 -21.17
CA CYS A 555 1.92 -5.11 -21.22
C CYS A 555 1.70 -5.60 -22.64
N MET A 556 2.62 -6.43 -23.15
CA MET A 556 2.51 -7.07 -24.47
C MET A 556 2.15 -8.54 -24.36
N ASP A 557 1.47 -9.06 -25.38
CA ASP A 557 1.35 -10.51 -25.59
C ASP A 557 2.66 -11.10 -26.09
N MET A 558 2.71 -12.41 -26.25
CA MET A 558 3.90 -13.14 -26.75
C MET A 558 4.17 -12.90 -28.25
N GLN A 559 3.30 -12.21 -28.95
CA GLN A 559 3.44 -11.79 -30.35
C GLN A 559 3.95 -10.33 -30.48
N GLY A 560 4.18 -9.65 -29.35
CA GLY A 560 4.67 -8.27 -29.30
C GLY A 560 3.58 -7.21 -29.49
N LYS A 561 2.31 -7.54 -29.30
CA LYS A 561 1.19 -6.60 -29.40
C LYS A 561 0.79 -6.16 -27.98
N TYR A 562 0.63 -4.86 -27.78
CA TYR A 562 0.14 -4.33 -26.52
C TYR A 562 -1.30 -4.79 -26.24
N LEU A 563 -1.57 -5.15 -25.00
CA LEU A 563 -2.92 -5.52 -24.53
C LEU A 563 -3.82 -4.30 -24.32
N GLU A 564 -3.22 -3.13 -24.20
CA GLU A 564 -3.95 -1.85 -24.13
C GLU A 564 -4.76 -1.66 -25.42
N ASN A 565 -5.99 -1.19 -25.29
CA ASN A 565 -6.96 -1.05 -26.39
C ASN A 565 -7.29 -2.35 -27.14
N GLN A 566 -6.97 -3.53 -26.57
CA GLN A 566 -7.34 -4.83 -27.10
C GLN A 566 -8.46 -5.45 -26.27
N THR A 567 -9.67 -5.44 -26.79
CA THR A 567 -10.81 -6.09 -26.14
C THR A 567 -10.58 -7.59 -25.99
N LEU A 568 -10.64 -8.10 -24.77
CA LEU A 568 -10.55 -9.52 -24.49
C LEU A 568 -11.93 -10.19 -24.66
N GLN A 569 -12.07 -11.01 -25.68
CA GLN A 569 -13.30 -11.74 -25.95
C GLN A 569 -13.44 -12.97 -25.03
N PRO A 570 -14.61 -13.20 -24.40
CA PRO A 570 -14.88 -14.45 -23.70
C PRO A 570 -14.98 -15.63 -24.67
N ASP A 571 -14.79 -16.85 -24.17
CA ASP A 571 -15.01 -18.08 -24.95
C ASP A 571 -16.51 -18.35 -25.14
N ILE A 572 -17.33 -17.94 -24.16
CA ILE A 572 -18.78 -18.07 -24.19
C ILE A 572 -19.37 -16.68 -23.90
N LEU A 573 -19.85 -16.04 -24.97
CA LEU A 573 -20.43 -14.71 -24.89
C LEU A 573 -21.85 -14.78 -24.30
N VAL A 574 -22.06 -14.11 -23.16
CA VAL A 574 -23.36 -13.99 -22.48
C VAL A 574 -23.47 -12.63 -21.83
N TYR A 575 -24.54 -11.92 -22.12
CA TYR A 575 -24.91 -10.68 -21.43
C TYR A 575 -26.03 -10.93 -20.44
N ASN A 576 -26.05 -10.19 -19.34
CA ASN A 576 -27.20 -10.10 -18.48
C ASN A 576 -28.13 -9.01 -19.02
N GLU A 577 -29.41 -9.31 -19.15
CA GLU A 577 -30.41 -8.32 -19.55
C GLU A 577 -30.59 -7.24 -18.48
N PRO A 578 -30.74 -5.97 -18.87
CA PRO A 578 -31.06 -4.90 -17.93
C PRO A 578 -32.25 -5.25 -17.02
N GLY A 579 -32.05 -5.12 -15.70
CA GLY A 579 -33.09 -5.45 -14.73
C GLY A 579 -33.28 -6.94 -14.41
N ALA A 580 -32.58 -7.87 -15.06
CA ALA A 580 -32.65 -9.30 -14.75
C ALA A 580 -32.32 -9.59 -13.28
N SER A 581 -31.31 -8.88 -12.72
CA SER A 581 -30.92 -8.99 -11.32
C SER A 581 -32.04 -8.66 -10.32
N LEU A 582 -32.97 -7.78 -10.69
CA LEU A 582 -34.16 -7.45 -9.87
C LEU A 582 -35.11 -8.63 -9.75
N LYS A 583 -35.12 -9.54 -10.74
CA LYS A 583 -35.88 -10.79 -10.76
C LYS A 583 -35.10 -11.96 -10.16
N GLY A 584 -33.85 -11.74 -9.72
CA GLY A 584 -32.96 -12.79 -9.23
C GLY A 584 -32.38 -13.67 -10.36
N GLU A 585 -32.35 -13.17 -11.58
CA GLU A 585 -31.81 -13.83 -12.76
C GLU A 585 -30.38 -13.39 -13.02
N ASP A 586 -29.53 -14.33 -13.42
CA ASP A 586 -28.13 -14.09 -13.83
C ASP A 586 -27.76 -15.11 -14.92
N ALA A 587 -27.89 -14.69 -16.18
CA ALA A 587 -27.66 -15.54 -17.34
C ALA A 587 -26.18 -15.97 -17.45
N GLN A 588 -25.26 -15.08 -17.08
CA GLN A 588 -23.81 -15.37 -17.08
C GLN A 588 -23.48 -16.46 -16.06
N LEU A 589 -24.00 -16.34 -14.85
CA LEU A 589 -23.82 -17.33 -13.78
C LEU A 589 -24.41 -18.69 -14.17
N LYS A 590 -25.62 -18.68 -14.77
CA LYS A 590 -26.25 -19.91 -15.26
C LYS A 590 -25.40 -20.58 -16.35
N ALA A 591 -24.91 -19.82 -17.32
CA ALA A 591 -24.07 -20.35 -18.39
C ALA A 591 -22.77 -20.99 -17.86
N ALA A 592 -22.19 -20.38 -16.81
CA ALA A 592 -20.99 -20.93 -16.14
C ALA A 592 -21.29 -22.26 -15.44
N VAL A 593 -22.42 -22.38 -14.76
CA VAL A 593 -22.85 -23.63 -14.14
C VAL A 593 -23.09 -24.70 -15.19
N ASP A 594 -23.86 -24.39 -16.25
CA ASP A 594 -24.18 -25.33 -17.34
C ASP A 594 -22.91 -25.83 -18.04
N HIS A 595 -21.93 -24.93 -18.29
CA HIS A 595 -20.63 -25.28 -18.86
C HIS A 595 -19.87 -26.29 -17.99
N LEU A 596 -19.71 -25.99 -16.71
CA LEU A 596 -18.96 -26.87 -15.81
C LEU A 596 -19.66 -28.21 -15.56
N LEU A 597 -20.99 -28.26 -15.47
CA LEU A 597 -21.76 -29.52 -15.37
C LEU A 597 -21.55 -30.38 -16.61
N LYS A 598 -21.55 -29.78 -17.81
CA LYS A 598 -21.27 -30.48 -19.07
C LYS A 598 -19.83 -31.03 -19.10
N GLU A 599 -18.87 -30.25 -18.58
CA GLU A 599 -17.46 -30.70 -18.50
C GLU A 599 -17.28 -31.88 -17.52
N LEU A 600 -17.93 -31.79 -16.36
CA LEU A 600 -17.91 -32.86 -15.35
C LEU A 600 -18.58 -34.16 -15.86
N SER A 601 -19.60 -34.06 -16.73
CA SER A 601 -20.25 -35.25 -17.31
C SER A 601 -19.39 -36.01 -18.33
N LYS A 602 -18.41 -35.32 -18.96
CA LYS A 602 -17.46 -35.96 -19.90
C LYS A 602 -16.34 -36.72 -19.22
N LYS A 603 -16.09 -36.46 -17.93
CA LYS A 603 -15.04 -37.12 -17.13
C LYS A 603 -15.54 -38.37 -16.40
N LYS A 604 -16.82 -38.66 -16.47
CA LYS A 604 -17.44 -39.93 -16.05
C LYS A 604 -17.50 -40.88 -17.22
#